data_7cc35e8c7a684c71d1c7658626725ddc
#
_entry.id   7cc35e8c7a684c71d1c7658626725ddc
#
_cell.length_a   1.000
_cell.length_b   1.000
_cell.length_c   1.000
_cell.angle_alpha   90.00
_cell.angle_beta   90.00
_cell.angle_gamma   90.00
#
_symmetry.space_group_name_H-M   'P 1'
#
loop_
_entity.id
_entity.type
_entity.pdbx_description
1 polymer ?
#
loop_
_entity_poly.entity_id
_entity_poly.type
_entity_poly.pdbx_seq_one_letter_code
_entity_poly.pdbx_strand_id
1 'polypeptide(L)'
;MTSPWQGRRIPLSWMLLTRQPVRLLVALAGISFAGILMFMQLGFRDGLFDASVTVHRLFDADLVLISPRSASSVRMAGFPRRRLIQTLADPSVEGVTPVHWGLMLWRNPETRRNRAILALGFNPDDPFFLDPGLAEQTGVLKQKGRILFDRLSRPEFGPIA
;
A
#
# COMPACT_ATOMS: atom_id res chain seq x y z
N MET A 1 -45.27 -18.95 -51.50
CA MET A 1 -45.84 -19.36 -50.20
C MET A 1 -44.89 -18.94 -49.10
N THR A 2 -45.11 -17.78 -48.54
CA THR A 2 -44.27 -17.20 -47.45
C THR A 2 -44.92 -17.53 -46.13
N SER A 3 -44.21 -18.24 -45.29
CA SER A 3 -44.68 -18.69 -43.96
C SER A 3 -44.88 -17.48 -43.01
N PRO A 4 -46.08 -17.28 -42.39
CA PRO A 4 -46.39 -16.12 -41.55
C PRO A 4 -46.05 -16.33 -40.07
N TRP A 5 -45.19 -17.28 -39.72
CA TRP A 5 -44.82 -17.57 -38.31
C TRP A 5 -43.50 -16.94 -37.89
N GLN A 6 -43.36 -15.63 -38.05
CA GLN A 6 -42.42 -14.90 -37.22
C GLN A 6 -43.04 -14.70 -35.83
N GLY A 7 -43.03 -15.78 -35.06
CA GLY A 7 -43.56 -15.80 -33.71
C GLY A 7 -42.83 -14.76 -32.86
N ARG A 8 -43.56 -13.71 -32.50
CA ARG A 8 -43.22 -12.73 -31.48
C ARG A 8 -42.82 -13.54 -30.24
N ARG A 9 -41.52 -13.69 -30.03
CA ARG A 9 -40.98 -14.39 -28.84
C ARG A 9 -41.41 -13.61 -27.61
N ILE A 10 -42.51 -14.04 -27.00
CA ILE A 10 -42.93 -13.50 -25.71
C ILE A 10 -41.91 -13.94 -24.71
N PRO A 11 -41.21 -13.03 -24.00
CA PRO A 11 -40.20 -13.40 -23.00
C PRO A 11 -40.92 -13.94 -21.76
N LEU A 12 -41.30 -15.22 -21.84
CA LEU A 12 -42.00 -15.93 -20.76
C LEU A 12 -41.23 -15.84 -19.44
N SER A 13 -39.90 -15.90 -19.52
CA SER A 13 -39.02 -15.75 -18.36
C SER A 13 -39.21 -14.39 -17.69
N TRP A 14 -39.32 -13.31 -18.46
CA TRP A 14 -39.53 -11.96 -17.93
C TRP A 14 -40.90 -11.82 -17.25
N MET A 15 -41.94 -12.35 -17.89
CA MET A 15 -43.30 -12.34 -17.31
C MET A 15 -43.38 -13.16 -16.02
N LEU A 16 -42.70 -14.30 -15.94
CA LEU A 16 -42.65 -15.12 -14.73
C LEU A 16 -41.89 -14.41 -13.59
N LEU A 17 -40.76 -13.76 -13.90
CA LEU A 17 -39.99 -13.01 -12.93
C LEU A 17 -40.78 -11.84 -12.33
N THR A 18 -41.49 -11.07 -13.20
CA THR A 18 -42.25 -9.88 -12.75
C THR A 18 -43.55 -10.21 -12.04
N ARG A 19 -44.12 -11.40 -12.22
CA ARG A 19 -45.29 -11.84 -11.46
C ARG A 19 -45.07 -12.15 -9.99
N GLN A 20 -43.82 -12.38 -9.59
CA GLN A 20 -43.45 -12.64 -8.19
C GLN A 20 -42.42 -11.63 -7.70
N PRO A 21 -42.83 -10.37 -7.49
CA PRO A 21 -41.89 -9.28 -7.20
C PRO A 21 -41.05 -9.51 -5.92
N VAL A 22 -41.64 -10.11 -4.90
CA VAL A 22 -40.91 -10.42 -3.65
C VAL A 22 -39.80 -11.43 -3.89
N ARG A 23 -40.05 -12.47 -4.68
CA ARG A 23 -39.04 -13.49 -5.01
C ARG A 23 -37.92 -12.90 -5.86
N LEU A 24 -38.28 -12.03 -6.81
CA LEU A 24 -37.31 -11.29 -7.61
C LEU A 24 -36.43 -10.38 -6.74
N LEU A 25 -37.05 -9.66 -5.80
CA LEU A 25 -36.31 -8.76 -4.87
C LEU A 25 -35.34 -9.54 -3.99
N VAL A 26 -35.77 -10.67 -3.43
CA VAL A 26 -34.87 -11.51 -2.61
C VAL A 26 -33.70 -12.06 -3.43
N ALA A 27 -33.99 -12.52 -4.66
CA ALA A 27 -32.92 -13.01 -5.54
C ALA A 27 -31.92 -11.91 -5.92
N LEU A 28 -32.42 -10.71 -6.28
CA LEU A 28 -31.57 -9.55 -6.58
C LEU A 28 -30.77 -9.11 -5.36
N ALA A 29 -31.39 -9.06 -4.17
CA ALA A 29 -30.69 -8.72 -2.93
C ALA A 29 -29.55 -9.71 -2.64
N GLY A 30 -29.77 -11.01 -2.82
CA GLY A 30 -28.75 -12.03 -2.63
C GLY A 30 -27.59 -11.89 -3.61
N ILE A 31 -27.88 -11.69 -4.90
CA ILE A 31 -26.83 -11.51 -5.92
C ILE A 31 -26.07 -10.21 -5.69
N SER A 32 -26.79 -9.11 -5.38
CA SER A 32 -26.17 -7.82 -5.10
C SER A 32 -25.27 -7.88 -3.87
N PHE A 33 -25.73 -8.53 -2.81
CA PHE A 33 -24.94 -8.71 -1.59
C PHE A 33 -23.65 -9.52 -1.86
N ALA A 34 -23.77 -10.63 -2.59
CA ALA A 34 -22.60 -11.42 -2.99
C ALA A 34 -21.61 -10.60 -3.84
N GLY A 35 -22.15 -9.82 -4.80
CA GLY A 35 -21.34 -8.90 -5.63
C GLY A 35 -20.62 -7.84 -4.81
N ILE A 36 -21.31 -7.19 -3.88
CA ILE A 36 -20.72 -6.19 -3.00
C ILE A 36 -19.58 -6.80 -2.16
N LEU A 37 -19.80 -7.97 -1.58
CA LEU A 37 -18.76 -8.66 -0.81
C LEU A 37 -17.55 -9.00 -1.68
N MET A 38 -17.76 -9.49 -2.90
CA MET A 38 -16.66 -9.82 -3.82
C MET A 38 -15.85 -8.57 -4.18
N PHE A 39 -16.51 -7.47 -4.57
CA PHE A 39 -15.83 -6.21 -4.90
C PHE A 39 -15.14 -5.60 -3.68
N MET A 40 -15.73 -5.70 -2.50
CA MET A 40 -15.10 -5.24 -1.25
C MET A 40 -13.82 -6.02 -0.96
N GLN A 41 -13.84 -7.36 -1.13
CA GLN A 41 -12.64 -8.19 -0.94
C GLN A 41 -11.54 -7.88 -1.96
N LEU A 42 -11.90 -7.65 -3.23
CA LEU A 42 -10.95 -7.26 -4.26
C LEU A 42 -10.33 -5.90 -3.96
N GLY A 43 -11.15 -4.90 -3.61
CA GLY A 43 -10.68 -3.56 -3.26
C GLY A 43 -9.78 -3.57 -2.02
N PHE A 44 -10.10 -4.37 -1.01
CA PHE A 44 -9.27 -4.51 0.17
C PHE A 44 -7.91 -5.16 -0.16
N ARG A 45 -7.92 -6.20 -0.99
CA ARG A 45 -6.69 -6.84 -1.46
C ARG A 45 -5.79 -5.85 -2.21
N ASP A 46 -6.36 -5.13 -3.16
CA ASP A 46 -5.59 -4.19 -3.97
C ASP A 46 -5.05 -3.02 -3.13
N GLY A 47 -5.85 -2.53 -2.17
CA GLY A 47 -5.41 -1.53 -1.20
C GLY A 47 -4.26 -2.00 -0.30
N LEU A 48 -4.24 -3.29 0.10
CA LEU A 48 -3.12 -3.88 0.84
C LEU A 48 -1.85 -3.95 0.00
N PHE A 49 -1.96 -4.36 -1.27
CA PHE A 49 -0.82 -4.39 -2.19
C PHE A 49 -0.25 -2.99 -2.42
N ASP A 50 -1.09 -2.00 -2.71
CA ASP A 50 -0.66 -0.62 -2.89
C ASP A 50 0.02 -0.05 -1.63
N ALA A 51 -0.56 -0.27 -0.46
CA ALA A 51 0.04 0.15 0.80
C ALA A 51 1.41 -0.51 1.05
N SER A 52 1.58 -1.77 0.63
CA SER A 52 2.84 -2.51 0.81
C SER A 52 3.96 -2.00 -0.08
N VAL A 53 3.66 -1.48 -1.26
CA VAL A 53 4.68 -1.02 -2.23
C VAL A 53 4.86 0.50 -2.22
N THR A 54 3.95 1.26 -1.62
CA THR A 54 3.98 2.73 -1.62
C THR A 54 5.32 3.29 -1.15
N VAL A 55 5.87 2.75 -0.05
CA VAL A 55 7.15 3.24 0.47
C VAL A 55 8.32 2.88 -0.45
N HIS A 56 8.28 1.70 -1.07
CA HIS A 56 9.33 1.28 -2.00
C HIS A 56 9.37 2.13 -3.28
N ARG A 57 8.20 2.65 -3.70
CA ARG A 57 8.11 3.56 -4.86
C ARG A 57 8.70 4.95 -4.61
N LEU A 58 9.02 5.28 -3.37
CA LEU A 58 9.69 6.54 -3.03
C LEU A 58 11.21 6.48 -3.32
N PHE A 59 11.75 5.28 -3.48
CA PHE A 59 13.18 5.05 -3.60
C PHE A 59 13.60 5.00 -5.07
N ASP A 60 14.69 5.65 -5.36
CA ASP A 60 15.39 5.55 -6.63
C ASP A 60 16.29 4.30 -6.60
N ALA A 61 15.67 3.13 -6.69
CA ALA A 61 16.37 1.86 -6.61
C ALA A 61 15.62 0.77 -7.39
N ASP A 62 16.33 0.07 -8.26
CA ASP A 62 15.79 -1.05 -9.05
C ASP A 62 15.59 -2.31 -8.20
N LEU A 63 16.43 -2.50 -7.19
CA LEU A 63 16.43 -3.70 -6.33
C LEU A 63 16.52 -3.34 -4.86
N VAL A 64 15.81 -4.11 -4.05
CA VAL A 64 15.85 -4.01 -2.58
C VAL A 64 16.37 -5.32 -1.98
N LEU A 65 17.51 -5.24 -1.30
CA LEU A 65 18.07 -6.38 -0.58
C LEU A 65 17.44 -6.48 0.82
N ILE A 66 16.75 -7.57 1.08
CA ILE A 66 16.13 -7.85 2.38
C ILE A 66 16.68 -9.14 3.01
N SER A 67 16.66 -9.21 4.33
CA SER A 67 17.04 -10.42 5.04
C SER A 67 15.98 -11.52 4.82
N PRO A 68 16.38 -12.79 4.56
CA PRO A 68 15.44 -13.90 4.48
C PRO A 68 14.72 -14.19 5.82
N ARG A 69 15.19 -13.61 6.92
CA ARG A 69 14.54 -13.70 8.23
C ARG A 69 13.44 -12.66 8.44
N SER A 70 13.22 -11.79 7.46
CA SER A 70 12.18 -10.76 7.55
C SER A 70 10.81 -11.39 7.50
N ALA A 71 9.99 -11.15 8.52
CA ALA A 71 8.64 -11.71 8.59
C ALA A 71 7.64 -10.97 7.68
N SER A 72 7.89 -9.69 7.42
CA SER A 72 7.06 -8.84 6.55
C SER A 72 7.84 -7.60 6.14
N SER A 73 7.28 -6.85 5.17
CA SER A 73 7.82 -5.53 4.75
C SER A 73 7.85 -4.49 5.87
N VAL A 74 7.07 -4.66 6.94
CA VAL A 74 7.03 -3.76 8.10
C VAL A 74 7.96 -4.24 9.23
N ARG A 75 8.16 -5.55 9.34
CA ARG A 75 9.05 -6.17 10.34
C ARG A 75 10.24 -6.81 9.64
N MET A 76 11.16 -5.97 9.22
CA MET A 76 12.38 -6.42 8.58
C MET A 76 13.42 -6.83 9.61
N ALA A 77 14.07 -7.97 9.39
CA ALA A 77 15.21 -8.40 10.16
C ALA A 77 16.46 -7.74 9.58
N GLY A 78 17.31 -7.25 10.47
CA GLY A 78 18.61 -6.71 10.06
C GLY A 78 19.54 -7.80 9.51
N PHE A 79 20.48 -7.40 8.68
CA PHE A 79 21.59 -8.25 8.22
C PHE A 79 22.91 -7.48 8.28
N PRO A 80 24.05 -8.20 8.32
CA PRO A 80 25.34 -7.56 8.42
C PRO A 80 25.65 -6.66 7.22
N ARG A 81 26.17 -5.45 7.46
CA ARG A 81 26.58 -4.49 6.42
C ARG A 81 27.51 -5.10 5.37
N ARG A 82 28.31 -6.09 5.76
CA ARG A 82 29.17 -6.84 4.83
C ARG A 82 28.39 -7.43 3.65
N ARG A 83 27.14 -7.87 3.84
CA ARG A 83 26.31 -8.41 2.75
C ARG A 83 25.97 -7.34 1.72
N LEU A 84 25.72 -6.13 2.18
CA LEU A 84 25.47 -5.01 1.30
C LEU A 84 26.71 -4.67 0.45
N ILE A 85 27.90 -4.68 1.07
CA ILE A 85 29.15 -4.43 0.36
C ILE A 85 29.46 -5.56 -0.64
N GLN A 86 29.09 -6.79 -0.34
CA GLN A 86 29.28 -7.93 -1.26
C GLN A 86 28.51 -7.79 -2.58
N THR A 87 27.38 -7.06 -2.59
CA THR A 87 26.63 -6.83 -3.84
C THR A 87 27.38 -5.93 -4.81
N LEU A 88 28.25 -5.04 -4.31
CA LEU A 88 29.12 -4.19 -5.14
C LEU A 88 30.19 -4.98 -5.92
N ALA A 89 30.38 -6.26 -5.61
CA ALA A 89 31.28 -7.11 -6.39
C ALA A 89 30.70 -7.50 -7.76
N ASP A 90 29.40 -7.34 -7.96
CA ASP A 90 28.74 -7.55 -9.25
C ASP A 90 28.88 -6.28 -10.10
N PRO A 91 29.44 -6.38 -11.34
CA PRO A 91 29.63 -5.22 -12.21
C PRO A 91 28.33 -4.53 -12.64
N SER A 92 27.19 -5.20 -12.52
CA SER A 92 25.88 -4.63 -12.84
C SER A 92 25.30 -3.74 -11.72
N VAL A 93 25.93 -3.73 -10.52
CA VAL A 93 25.49 -2.92 -9.39
C VAL A 93 26.27 -1.61 -9.37
N GLU A 94 25.59 -0.53 -9.69
CA GLU A 94 26.17 0.82 -9.73
C GLU A 94 26.45 1.37 -8.31
N GLY A 95 25.54 1.12 -7.39
CA GLY A 95 25.66 1.61 -6.02
C GLY A 95 24.75 0.89 -5.05
N VAL A 96 24.97 1.08 -3.75
CA VAL A 96 24.16 0.53 -2.69
C VAL A 96 23.99 1.55 -1.56
N THR A 97 22.77 1.72 -1.10
CA THR A 97 22.44 2.60 0.02
C THR A 97 21.80 1.81 1.16
N PRO A 98 22.38 1.86 2.37
CA PRO A 98 21.81 1.19 3.53
C PRO A 98 20.58 1.95 4.04
N VAL A 99 19.46 1.26 4.16
CA VAL A 99 18.23 1.79 4.74
C VAL A 99 17.92 1.06 6.03
N HIS A 100 17.69 1.81 7.09
CA HIS A 100 17.21 1.30 8.36
C HIS A 100 15.70 1.51 8.43
N TRP A 101 14.98 0.44 8.61
CA TRP A 101 13.53 0.44 8.58
C TRP A 101 12.99 -0.27 9.82
N GLY A 102 12.05 0.36 10.51
CA GLY A 102 11.47 -0.26 11.68
C GLY A 102 10.30 0.49 12.28
N LEU A 103 9.54 -0.24 13.11
CA LEU A 103 8.50 0.37 13.93
C LEU A 103 9.12 0.98 15.17
N MET A 104 8.80 2.23 15.42
CA MET A 104 9.19 2.97 16.61
C MET A 104 7.95 3.43 17.38
N LEU A 105 8.10 3.74 18.65
CA LEU A 105 7.06 4.32 19.46
C LEU A 105 7.21 5.84 19.47
N TRP A 106 6.25 6.50 18.84
CA TRP A 106 6.08 7.94 18.91
C TRP A 106 5.22 8.31 20.10
N ARG A 107 5.66 9.26 20.90
CA ARG A 107 4.87 9.80 21.99
C ARG A 107 4.19 11.10 21.56
N ASN A 108 2.87 11.07 21.45
CA ASN A 108 2.10 12.27 21.15
C ASN A 108 2.41 13.39 22.16
N PRO A 109 2.80 14.58 21.72
CA PRO A 109 3.24 15.67 22.60
C PRO A 109 2.12 16.18 23.52
N GLU A 110 0.87 16.16 23.07
CA GLU A 110 -0.28 16.62 23.86
C GLU A 110 -0.85 15.54 24.77
N THR A 111 -1.26 14.43 24.17
CA THR A 111 -1.96 13.36 24.90
C THR A 111 -1.04 12.43 25.67
N ARG A 112 0.27 12.52 25.46
CA ARG A 112 1.31 11.65 26.05
C ARG A 112 1.12 10.15 25.73
N ARG A 113 0.24 9.80 24.81
CA ARG A 113 -0.01 8.42 24.38
C ARG A 113 1.07 7.97 23.39
N ASN A 114 1.52 6.73 23.54
CA ASN A 114 2.45 6.11 22.62
C ASN A 114 1.70 5.52 21.42
N ARG A 115 2.21 5.79 20.23
CA ARG A 115 1.71 5.23 18.95
C ARG A 115 2.86 4.64 18.16
N ALA A 116 2.62 3.50 17.54
CA ALA A 116 3.60 2.91 16.65
C ALA A 116 3.63 3.70 15.34
N ILE A 117 4.83 4.10 14.92
CA ILE A 117 5.09 4.72 13.62
C ILE A 117 6.15 3.91 12.89
N LEU A 118 6.10 3.96 11.58
CA LEU A 118 7.16 3.44 10.73
C LEU A 118 8.24 4.52 10.61
N ALA A 119 9.47 4.17 10.96
CA ALA A 119 10.61 5.06 10.84
C ALA A 119 11.59 4.53 9.79
N LEU A 120 12.09 5.45 9.00
CA LEU A 120 13.14 5.23 8.01
C LEU A 120 14.39 5.99 8.44
N GLY A 121 15.51 5.28 8.48
CA GLY A 121 16.83 5.87 8.66
C GLY A 121 17.69 5.60 7.45
N PHE A 122 18.31 6.62 6.93
CA PHE A 122 19.18 6.56 5.76
C PHE A 122 20.29 7.63 5.89
N ASN A 123 21.28 7.59 5.02
CA ASN A 123 22.29 8.62 4.95
C ASN A 123 21.77 9.82 4.14
N PRO A 124 21.64 11.03 4.72
CA PRO A 124 21.11 12.20 4.00
C PRO A 124 21.97 12.67 2.81
N ASP A 125 23.19 12.19 2.67
CA ASP A 125 24.06 12.52 1.56
C ASP A 125 23.84 11.62 0.33
N ASP A 126 23.17 10.48 0.50
CA ASP A 126 22.90 9.56 -0.59
C ASP A 126 21.66 10.00 -1.39
N PRO A 127 21.73 10.13 -2.73
CA PRO A 127 20.58 10.37 -3.57
C PRO A 127 19.71 9.10 -3.59
N PHE A 128 18.65 9.13 -2.84
CA PHE A 128 17.90 7.91 -2.51
C PHE A 128 16.40 8.04 -2.82
N PHE A 129 15.89 9.27 -2.88
CA PHE A 129 14.50 9.53 -3.16
C PHE A 129 14.27 9.97 -4.60
N LEU A 130 13.25 9.40 -5.22
CA LEU A 130 12.78 9.81 -6.55
C LEU A 130 12.16 11.22 -6.56
N ASP A 131 11.54 11.63 -5.44
CA ASP A 131 10.90 12.94 -5.32
C ASP A 131 11.95 14.02 -4.98
N PRO A 132 12.19 14.99 -5.89
CA PRO A 132 13.13 16.08 -5.64
C PRO A 132 12.76 16.92 -4.43
N GLY A 133 11.46 17.16 -4.18
CA GLY A 133 10.99 17.94 -3.05
C GLY A 133 11.29 17.27 -1.71
N LEU A 134 11.27 15.94 -1.66
CA LEU A 134 11.68 15.20 -0.48
C LEU A 134 13.21 15.20 -0.36
N ALA A 135 13.93 15.03 -1.46
CA ALA A 135 15.38 15.04 -1.49
C ALA A 135 15.97 16.37 -0.95
N GLU A 136 15.39 17.52 -1.33
CA GLU A 136 15.80 18.84 -0.82
C GLU A 136 15.64 18.96 0.69
N GLN A 137 14.58 18.38 1.25
CA GLN A 137 14.31 18.44 2.69
C GLN A 137 15.25 17.56 3.52
N THR A 138 15.86 16.52 2.92
CA THR A 138 16.76 15.62 3.65
C THR A 138 17.99 16.32 4.22
N GLY A 139 18.39 17.46 3.66
CA GLY A 139 19.50 18.27 4.16
C GLY A 139 19.34 18.68 5.64
N VAL A 140 18.11 18.85 6.11
CA VAL A 140 17.83 19.17 7.54
C VAL A 140 18.24 18.04 8.47
N LEU A 141 18.20 16.78 7.99
CA LEU A 141 18.55 15.60 8.78
C LEU A 141 20.04 15.51 9.11
N LYS A 142 20.91 16.29 8.45
CA LYS A 142 22.32 16.42 8.81
C LYS A 142 22.52 17.06 10.19
N GLN A 143 21.51 17.77 10.67
CA GLN A 143 21.53 18.36 12.00
C GLN A 143 21.07 17.32 13.02
N LYS A 144 21.87 17.13 14.06
CA LYS A 144 21.56 16.21 15.15
C LYS A 144 20.23 16.56 15.82
N GLY A 145 19.38 15.55 16.03
CA GLY A 145 18.10 15.72 16.71
C GLY A 145 16.96 16.20 15.79
N ARG A 146 17.17 16.25 14.50
CA ARG A 146 16.11 16.56 13.51
C ARG A 146 15.51 15.27 12.94
N ILE A 147 14.22 15.34 12.66
CA ILE A 147 13.47 14.31 11.96
C ILE A 147 12.57 14.99 10.91
N LEU A 148 12.31 14.30 9.83
CA LEU A 148 11.23 14.64 8.91
C LEU A 148 10.01 13.84 9.32
N PHE A 149 8.87 14.47 9.36
CA PHE A 149 7.61 13.84 9.70
C PHE A 149 6.59 14.13 8.60
N ASP A 150 5.80 13.11 8.24
CA ASP A 150 4.78 13.27 7.22
C ASP A 150 3.64 14.17 7.73
N ARG A 151 3.41 15.29 7.06
CA ARG A 151 2.37 16.27 7.40
C ARG A 151 0.95 15.72 7.20
N LEU A 152 0.79 14.70 6.36
CA LEU A 152 -0.49 14.03 6.14
C LEU A 152 -0.73 12.88 7.12
N SER A 153 0.14 12.74 8.12
CA SER A 153 -0.03 11.76 9.18
C SER A 153 -1.33 11.94 9.94
N ARG A 154 -1.81 10.84 10.50
CA ARG A 154 -3.07 10.81 11.25
C ARG A 154 -3.04 11.78 12.44
N PRO A 155 -4.19 12.43 12.77
CA PRO A 155 -4.29 13.36 13.91
C PRO A 155 -3.88 12.75 15.27
N GLU A 156 -3.91 11.42 15.38
CA GLU A 156 -3.51 10.71 16.60
C GLU A 156 -2.04 10.89 16.99
N PHE A 157 -1.20 11.36 16.08
CA PHE A 157 0.22 11.64 16.36
C PHE A 157 0.42 13.03 17.01
N GLY A 158 -0.61 13.88 17.01
CA GLY A 158 -0.60 15.23 17.57
C GLY A 158 -0.12 16.29 16.57
N PRO A 159 -0.08 17.56 17.01
CA PRO A 159 0.43 18.63 16.18
C PRO A 159 1.93 18.43 15.95
N ILE A 160 2.28 18.35 14.68
CA ILE A 160 3.66 18.21 14.22
C ILE A 160 3.99 19.53 13.54
N ALA A 161 4.75 20.37 14.25
CA ALA A 161 5.20 21.67 13.78
C ALA A 161 6.56 21.57 13.10
#